data_2e47fab490a08cb6a9b3df556220c613
#
_entry.id   2e47fab490a08cb6a9b3df556220c613
#
_cell.length_a   1.000
_cell.length_b   1.000
_cell.length_c   1.000
_cell.angle_alpha   90.00
_cell.angle_beta   90.00
_cell.angle_gamma   90.00
#
_symmetry.space_group_name_H-M   'P 1'
#
loop_
_entity.id
_entity.type
_entity.pdbx_description
1 polymer ?
#
loop_
_entity_poly.entity_id
_entity_poly.type
_entity_poly.pdbx_seq_one_letter_code
_entity_poly.pdbx_strand_id
1 'polypeptide(L)'
;MITRKLMLYMTCFTLTGLATTARADDASPPQSTLSVGLAGQSLPRYSGSDKRRWQVVPLVQARDGAFFLDSQKGIGYDLQSDSGLYLEHTLGYNLGRSDQDSDWRDGSDKLRGMGNIKATVNTAFAVGWTLTPWLTVEGKATLPLSDGQGVNYQASAILIPMQTTSDTVAFSTAALFGDRRYMNTVYGVSDRQSERSGYAPYQAAGGFYGTDSSLTWSHQFTPSWAALASVDYTWLDKHAQNSPIVFRHNQTSATLGVLYTF
;
A
#
# COMPACT_ATOMS: atom_id res chain seq x y z
N MET A 1 12.39 -9.40 -37.88
CA MET A 1 11.17 -9.00 -37.19
C MET A 1 11.30 -9.51 -35.76
N ILE A 2 11.96 -8.72 -34.90
CA ILE A 2 12.38 -9.12 -33.54
C ILE A 2 11.46 -8.41 -32.58
N THR A 3 10.59 -9.20 -31.94
CA THR A 3 9.65 -8.74 -30.92
C THR A 3 10.47 -8.35 -29.67
N ARG A 4 10.57 -7.06 -29.39
CA ARG A 4 11.15 -6.49 -28.17
C ARG A 4 10.27 -6.91 -26.97
N LYS A 5 10.74 -7.85 -26.14
CA LYS A 5 10.16 -8.09 -24.83
C LYS A 5 10.54 -6.92 -23.91
N LEU A 6 9.59 -6.06 -23.65
CA LEU A 6 9.69 -5.04 -22.62
C LEU A 6 9.45 -5.74 -21.28
N MET A 7 10.50 -6.00 -20.49
CA MET A 7 10.35 -6.43 -19.11
C MET A 7 9.88 -5.24 -18.29
N LEU A 8 8.61 -5.28 -17.92
CA LEU A 8 7.98 -4.27 -17.07
C LEU A 8 7.96 -4.80 -15.63
N TYR A 9 8.84 -4.28 -14.80
CA TYR A 9 8.77 -4.51 -13.36
C TYR A 9 7.67 -3.61 -12.78
N MET A 10 6.50 -4.17 -12.50
CA MET A 10 5.44 -3.48 -11.79
C MET A 10 5.02 -4.26 -10.56
N THR A 11 5.54 -3.86 -9.46
CA THR A 11 4.98 -4.17 -8.15
C THR A 11 4.10 -3.01 -7.70
N CYS A 12 2.98 -3.32 -7.06
CA CYS A 12 2.01 -2.39 -6.50
C CYS A 12 2.66 -1.15 -5.91
N PHE A 13 2.38 0.00 -6.52
CA PHE A 13 2.66 1.34 -6.00
C PHE A 13 4.05 1.61 -5.41
N THR A 14 5.09 1.08 -6.02
CA THR A 14 6.39 1.72 -5.97
C THR A 14 6.61 2.37 -7.33
N LEU A 15 6.93 3.64 -7.37
CA LEU A 15 7.57 4.23 -8.54
C LEU A 15 8.92 3.51 -8.72
N THR A 16 8.88 2.30 -9.26
CA THR A 16 10.10 1.69 -9.77
C THR A 16 10.56 2.55 -10.91
N GLY A 17 11.76 3.08 -10.78
CA GLY A 17 12.38 3.91 -11.78
C GLY A 17 12.11 3.35 -13.17
N LEU A 18 11.67 4.21 -14.08
CA LEU A 18 11.47 3.89 -15.48
C LEU A 18 12.73 3.20 -15.98
N ALA A 19 12.63 1.89 -16.19
CA ALA A 19 13.72 1.13 -16.75
C ALA A 19 14.03 1.72 -18.12
N THR A 20 15.16 2.39 -18.22
CA THR A 20 15.75 2.73 -19.50
C THR A 20 15.79 1.46 -20.34
N THR A 21 15.29 1.55 -21.58
CA THR A 21 15.31 0.46 -22.55
C THR A 21 16.73 -0.04 -22.74
N ALA A 22 17.16 -1.03 -21.99
CA ALA A 22 18.39 -1.74 -22.27
C ALA A 22 18.19 -2.59 -23.54
N ARG A 23 19.02 -2.35 -24.53
CA ARG A 23 19.16 -3.23 -25.69
C ARG A 23 19.60 -4.60 -25.19
N ALA A 24 18.90 -5.63 -25.63
CA ALA A 24 19.36 -7.00 -25.49
C ALA A 24 20.56 -7.21 -26.43
N ASP A 25 21.77 -7.05 -25.89
CA ASP A 25 23.04 -7.61 -26.37
C ASP A 25 24.16 -7.11 -25.44
N ASP A 26 24.03 -7.47 -24.18
CA ASP A 26 25.06 -7.59 -23.15
C ASP A 26 24.28 -7.79 -21.84
N ALA A 27 24.56 -8.87 -21.14
CA ALA A 27 24.09 -9.08 -19.78
C ALA A 27 24.80 -8.07 -18.87
N SER A 28 24.34 -6.80 -18.94
CA SER A 28 24.74 -5.81 -17.95
C SER A 28 24.20 -6.27 -16.61
N PRO A 29 25.04 -6.31 -15.56
CA PRO A 29 24.58 -6.64 -14.22
C PRO A 29 23.39 -5.73 -13.85
N PRO A 30 22.42 -6.20 -13.08
CA PRO A 30 21.29 -5.39 -12.65
C PRO A 30 21.81 -4.11 -12.03
N GLN A 31 21.50 -2.97 -12.63
CA GLN A 31 21.95 -1.68 -12.15
C GLN A 31 21.28 -1.40 -10.82
N SER A 32 22.08 -1.20 -9.80
CA SER A 32 21.61 -0.71 -8.50
C SER A 32 21.03 0.69 -8.70
N THR A 33 19.83 0.94 -8.19
CA THR A 33 19.17 2.24 -8.25
C THR A 33 18.88 2.75 -6.85
N LEU A 34 19.02 4.05 -6.67
CA LEU A 34 18.65 4.76 -5.44
C LEU A 34 17.83 5.99 -5.82
N SER A 35 16.62 6.07 -5.29
CA SER A 35 15.76 7.24 -5.44
C SER A 35 15.41 7.79 -4.07
N VAL A 36 15.44 9.10 -3.93
CA VAL A 36 15.03 9.80 -2.72
C VAL A 36 14.07 10.93 -3.07
N GLY A 37 13.15 11.23 -2.17
CA GLY A 37 12.17 12.27 -2.43
C GLY A 37 11.32 12.61 -1.21
N LEU A 38 10.31 13.42 -1.46
CA LEU A 38 9.30 13.81 -0.47
C LEU A 38 7.92 13.72 -1.10
N ALA A 39 6.94 13.32 -0.30
CA ALA A 39 5.54 13.37 -0.69
C ALA A 39 4.68 14.05 0.38
N GLY A 40 3.78 14.93 -0.07
CA GLY A 40 2.68 15.46 0.72
C GLY A 40 1.46 14.55 0.57
N GLN A 41 0.84 14.19 1.68
CA GLN A 41 -0.30 13.30 1.72
C GLN A 41 -1.47 13.91 2.50
N SER A 42 -2.69 13.73 1.97
CA SER A 42 -3.94 13.98 2.67
C SER A 42 -4.65 12.65 2.87
N LEU A 43 -4.82 12.23 4.12
CA LEU A 43 -5.31 10.91 4.49
C LEU A 43 -6.47 11.02 5.50
N PRO A 44 -7.40 10.05 5.58
CA PRO A 44 -8.22 9.85 6.76
C PRO A 44 -7.32 9.65 7.99
N ARG A 45 -7.76 10.10 9.18
CA ARG A 45 -6.97 9.90 10.40
C ARG A 45 -6.82 8.42 10.79
N TYR A 46 -7.73 7.57 10.37
CA TYR A 46 -7.71 6.11 10.46
C TYR A 46 -8.80 5.53 9.55
N SER A 47 -8.78 4.24 9.31
CA SER A 47 -9.80 3.57 8.49
C SER A 47 -11.18 3.65 9.12
N GLY A 48 -12.11 4.38 8.48
CA GLY A 48 -13.43 4.71 9.00
C GLY A 48 -13.56 6.12 9.58
N SER A 49 -12.48 6.92 9.61
CA SER A 49 -12.51 8.29 10.11
C SER A 49 -13.21 9.25 9.16
N ASP A 50 -14.00 10.16 9.71
CA ASP A 50 -14.55 11.33 9.01
C ASP A 50 -13.62 12.55 9.05
N LYS A 51 -12.54 12.50 9.85
CA LYS A 51 -11.50 13.53 9.94
C LYS A 51 -10.30 13.17 9.10
N ARG A 52 -9.60 14.20 8.63
CA ARG A 52 -8.38 14.05 7.80
C ARG A 52 -7.16 14.56 8.54
N ARG A 53 -6.00 14.08 8.10
CA ARG A 53 -4.69 14.60 8.47
C ARG A 53 -3.88 14.90 7.21
N TRP A 54 -2.94 15.82 7.35
CA TRP A 54 -1.94 16.14 6.34
C TRP A 54 -0.57 15.76 6.88
N GLN A 55 0.25 15.17 6.05
CA GLN A 55 1.61 14.82 6.45
C GLN A 55 2.56 14.95 5.26
N VAL A 56 3.84 15.18 5.57
CA VAL A 56 4.93 15.06 4.60
C VAL A 56 5.74 13.83 5.01
N VAL A 57 5.99 12.96 4.04
CA VAL A 57 6.73 11.72 4.26
C VAL A 57 7.95 11.66 3.34
N PRO A 58 9.09 11.13 3.83
CA PRO A 58 10.22 10.83 2.96
C PRO A 58 9.89 9.65 2.05
N LEU A 59 10.31 9.73 0.80
CA LEU A 59 10.30 8.64 -0.15
C LEU A 59 11.76 8.19 -0.33
N VAL A 60 12.03 6.94 -0.02
CA VAL A 60 13.34 6.31 -0.24
C VAL A 60 13.09 4.98 -0.91
N GLN A 61 13.69 4.79 -2.07
CA GLN A 61 13.62 3.54 -2.82
C GLN A 61 15.02 3.16 -3.26
N ALA A 62 15.44 1.97 -2.92
CA ALA A 62 16.70 1.39 -3.38
C ALA A 62 16.43 -0.01 -3.93
N ARG A 63 17.13 -0.38 -5.00
CA ARG A 63 17.04 -1.73 -5.58
C ARG A 63 18.43 -2.19 -6.00
N ASP A 64 18.69 -3.46 -5.74
CA ASP A 64 19.88 -4.17 -6.21
C ASP A 64 19.49 -5.60 -6.56
N GLY A 65 19.36 -5.87 -7.87
CA GLY A 65 18.81 -7.12 -8.35
C GLY A 65 17.41 -7.40 -7.85
N ALA A 66 17.22 -8.55 -7.20
CA ALA A 66 15.96 -8.95 -6.59
C ALA A 66 15.64 -8.21 -5.28
N PHE A 67 16.64 -7.67 -4.60
CA PHE A 67 16.47 -7.02 -3.30
C PHE A 67 16.04 -5.57 -3.46
N PHE A 68 15.18 -5.12 -2.55
CA PHE A 68 14.75 -3.73 -2.51
C PHE A 68 14.56 -3.21 -1.08
N LEU A 69 14.66 -1.90 -0.95
CA LEU A 69 14.25 -1.12 0.20
C LEU A 69 13.28 -0.05 -0.28
N ASP A 70 12.14 0.06 0.38
CA ASP A 70 11.12 1.06 0.08
C ASP A 70 10.55 1.62 1.38
N SER A 71 10.53 2.95 1.53
CA SER A 71 10.07 3.60 2.77
C SER A 71 8.59 3.34 3.11
N GLN A 72 7.79 2.88 2.14
CA GLN A 72 6.36 2.56 2.31
C GLN A 72 6.14 1.07 2.55
N LYS A 73 6.86 0.19 1.84
CA LYS A 73 6.72 -1.26 1.94
C LYS A 73 7.64 -1.89 2.98
N GLY A 74 8.83 -1.34 3.17
CA GLY A 74 9.91 -1.90 3.97
C GLY A 74 11.04 -2.46 3.11
N ILE A 75 11.72 -3.51 3.60
CA ILE A 75 12.77 -4.22 2.88
C ILE A 75 12.26 -5.56 2.39
N GLY A 76 12.69 -5.98 1.22
CA GLY A 76 12.21 -7.23 0.65
C GLY A 76 13.01 -7.70 -0.55
N TYR A 77 12.49 -8.74 -1.16
CA TYR A 77 12.96 -9.24 -2.43
C TYR A 77 11.77 -9.67 -3.28
N ASP A 78 11.94 -9.63 -4.59
CA ASP A 78 11.03 -10.18 -5.55
C ASP A 78 11.74 -11.16 -6.49
N LEU A 79 11.05 -12.23 -6.84
CA LEU A 79 11.48 -13.23 -7.78
C LEU A 79 10.48 -13.25 -8.93
N GLN A 80 10.94 -13.12 -10.15
CA GLN A 80 10.09 -13.08 -11.33
C GLN A 80 10.51 -14.16 -12.35
N SER A 81 9.50 -14.82 -12.91
CA SER A 81 9.71 -15.80 -14.00
C SER A 81 9.49 -15.15 -15.37
N ASP A 82 10.03 -15.78 -16.41
CA ASP A 82 9.81 -15.38 -17.81
C ASP A 82 8.33 -15.44 -18.24
N SER A 83 7.51 -16.23 -17.54
CA SER A 83 6.06 -16.32 -17.78
C SER A 83 5.26 -15.14 -17.18
N GLY A 84 5.92 -14.22 -16.48
CA GLY A 84 5.28 -13.08 -15.80
C GLY A 84 4.76 -13.39 -14.40
N LEU A 85 4.92 -14.63 -13.89
CA LEU A 85 4.67 -14.93 -12.48
C LEU A 85 5.75 -14.31 -11.61
N TYR A 86 5.35 -13.75 -10.47
CA TYR A 86 6.29 -13.24 -9.46
C TYR A 86 5.88 -13.60 -8.04
N LEU A 87 6.88 -13.65 -7.17
CA LEU A 87 6.76 -13.74 -5.72
C LEU A 87 7.49 -12.57 -5.09
N GLU A 88 6.80 -11.78 -4.27
CA GLU A 88 7.41 -10.73 -3.46
C GLU A 88 7.31 -11.12 -1.97
N HIS A 89 8.39 -10.95 -1.25
CA HIS A 89 8.40 -11.05 0.21
C HIS A 89 8.97 -9.77 0.80
N THR A 90 8.26 -9.20 1.78
CA THR A 90 8.64 -7.95 2.45
C THR A 90 8.63 -8.09 3.96
N LEU A 91 9.53 -7.38 4.61
CA LEU A 91 9.50 -7.05 6.04
C LEU A 91 9.23 -5.56 6.17
N GLY A 92 8.08 -5.23 6.74
CA GLY A 92 7.60 -3.87 6.90
C GLY A 92 7.32 -3.53 8.36
N TYR A 93 6.84 -2.33 8.57
CA TYR A 93 6.52 -1.81 9.88
C TYR A 93 5.16 -1.09 9.86
N ASN A 94 4.31 -1.39 10.83
CA ASN A 94 3.04 -0.72 11.04
C ASN A 94 3.14 0.11 12.33
N LEU A 95 2.89 1.41 12.23
CA LEU A 95 2.94 2.34 13.37
C LEU A 95 1.78 2.15 14.37
N GLY A 96 0.82 1.29 14.04
CA GLY A 96 -0.38 1.07 14.84
C GLY A 96 -1.34 2.26 14.78
N ARG A 97 -2.24 2.35 15.77
CA ARG A 97 -3.26 3.42 15.86
C ARG A 97 -3.31 3.99 17.26
N SER A 98 -3.33 5.32 17.36
CA SER A 98 -3.56 6.05 18.61
C SER A 98 -5.05 6.22 18.88
N ASP A 99 -5.44 6.27 20.14
CA ASP A 99 -6.78 6.71 20.57
C ASP A 99 -6.87 8.23 20.76
N GLN A 100 -5.88 8.96 20.27
CA GLN A 100 -5.81 10.44 20.23
C GLN A 100 -5.37 10.88 18.84
N ASP A 101 -5.60 12.15 18.53
CA ASP A 101 -5.12 12.78 17.30
C ASP A 101 -3.59 12.62 17.20
N SER A 102 -3.12 12.21 16.02
CA SER A 102 -1.70 12.05 15.73
C SER A 102 -1.43 12.43 14.27
N ASP A 103 -0.30 13.11 14.03
CA ASP A 103 0.13 13.49 12.69
C ASP A 103 1.10 12.47 12.08
N TRP A 104 1.68 11.58 12.90
CA TRP A 104 2.69 10.61 12.47
C TRP A 104 2.15 9.20 12.23
N ARG A 105 1.02 8.87 12.82
CA ARG A 105 0.37 7.56 12.68
C ARG A 105 -1.14 7.71 12.68
N ASP A 106 -1.84 6.66 12.36
CA ASP A 106 -3.29 6.63 12.50
C ASP A 106 -3.72 6.96 13.93
N GLY A 107 -4.79 7.71 14.07
CA GLY A 107 -5.32 8.07 15.38
C GLY A 107 -6.27 9.26 15.35
N SER A 108 -7.17 9.29 16.31
CA SER A 108 -8.14 10.38 16.46
C SER A 108 -8.63 10.46 17.89
N ASP A 109 -8.89 11.69 18.39
CA ASP A 109 -9.55 11.93 19.67
C ASP A 109 -10.95 11.30 19.76
N LYS A 110 -11.57 11.00 18.60
CA LYS A 110 -12.80 10.20 18.55
C LYS A 110 -12.63 8.77 19.03
N LEU A 111 -11.41 8.24 19.08
CA LEU A 111 -11.10 6.90 19.56
C LEU A 111 -10.73 6.88 21.06
N ARG A 112 -10.88 8.01 21.77
CA ARG A 112 -10.52 8.12 23.19
C ARG A 112 -11.22 7.04 24.01
N GLY A 113 -10.44 6.31 24.83
CA GLY A 113 -10.91 5.17 25.59
C GLY A 113 -10.86 3.83 24.87
N MET A 114 -10.67 3.81 23.56
CA MET A 114 -10.46 2.57 22.81
C MET A 114 -9.09 1.95 23.06
N GLY A 115 -8.12 2.75 23.51
CA GLY A 115 -6.74 2.36 23.67
C GLY A 115 -5.99 2.28 22.32
N ASN A 116 -4.68 2.15 22.42
CA ASN A 116 -3.80 2.12 21.26
C ASN A 116 -3.70 0.72 20.65
N ILE A 117 -3.69 0.65 19.32
CA ILE A 117 -3.13 -0.48 18.60
C ILE A 117 -1.61 -0.28 18.56
N LYS A 118 -0.85 -1.24 19.06
CA LYS A 118 0.60 -1.13 19.13
C LYS A 118 1.23 -1.17 17.74
N ALA A 119 2.38 -0.52 17.63
CA ALA A 119 3.23 -0.67 16.47
C ALA A 119 3.79 -2.10 16.38
N THR A 120 3.94 -2.62 15.17
CA THR A 120 4.41 -3.99 14.94
C THR A 120 5.25 -4.09 13.68
N VAL A 121 6.24 -4.97 13.70
CA VAL A 121 6.89 -5.46 12.49
C VAL A 121 5.96 -6.47 11.83
N ASN A 122 5.82 -6.40 10.53
CA ASN A 122 5.03 -7.34 9.76
C ASN A 122 5.85 -7.99 8.64
N THR A 123 5.42 -9.13 8.20
CA THR A 123 5.89 -9.77 6.97
C THR A 123 4.73 -9.83 5.98
N ALA A 124 5.02 -9.62 4.71
CA ALA A 124 4.03 -9.78 3.66
C ALA A 124 4.56 -10.66 2.54
N PHE A 125 3.68 -11.50 2.02
CA PHE A 125 3.91 -12.32 0.84
C PHE A 125 2.90 -11.92 -0.22
N ALA A 126 3.38 -11.62 -1.42
CA ALA A 126 2.56 -11.39 -2.58
C ALA A 126 2.94 -12.36 -3.69
N VAL A 127 1.92 -12.91 -4.33
CA VAL A 127 2.06 -13.71 -5.56
C VAL A 127 1.24 -13.02 -6.62
N GLY A 128 1.86 -12.71 -7.73
CA GLY A 128 1.19 -12.02 -8.81
C GLY A 128 1.55 -12.60 -10.17
N TRP A 129 0.77 -12.21 -11.15
CA TRP A 129 0.95 -12.61 -12.53
C TRP A 129 0.69 -11.44 -13.47
N THR A 130 1.72 -11.05 -14.20
CA THR A 130 1.62 -10.07 -15.28
C THR A 130 1.11 -10.80 -16.54
N LEU A 131 -0.20 -10.77 -16.73
CA LEU A 131 -0.91 -11.46 -17.81
C LEU A 131 -0.59 -10.83 -19.17
N THR A 132 -0.50 -9.51 -19.19
CA THR A 132 -0.14 -8.69 -20.35
C THR A 132 0.68 -7.48 -19.86
N PRO A 133 1.35 -6.72 -20.76
CA PRO A 133 2.08 -5.52 -20.36
C PRO A 133 1.24 -4.45 -19.63
N TRP A 134 -0.08 -4.52 -19.74
CA TRP A 134 -1.01 -3.56 -19.17
C TRP A 134 -1.93 -4.12 -18.09
N LEU A 135 -1.83 -5.44 -17.77
CA LEU A 135 -2.68 -6.10 -16.77
C LEU A 135 -1.86 -7.03 -15.88
N THR A 136 -1.88 -6.77 -14.58
CA THR A 136 -1.33 -7.63 -13.53
C THR A 136 -2.42 -7.97 -12.52
N VAL A 137 -2.43 -9.21 -12.04
CA VAL A 137 -3.26 -9.65 -10.90
C VAL A 137 -2.35 -10.10 -9.76
N GLU A 138 -2.75 -9.83 -8.52
CA GLU A 138 -1.93 -10.13 -7.35
C GLU A 138 -2.81 -10.55 -6.17
N GLY A 139 -2.33 -11.55 -5.44
CA GLY A 139 -2.80 -11.90 -4.09
C GLY A 139 -1.72 -11.62 -3.06
N LYS A 140 -2.06 -10.91 -1.97
CA LYS A 140 -1.13 -10.54 -0.91
C LYS A 140 -1.70 -10.90 0.47
N ALA A 141 -0.82 -11.41 1.34
CA ALA A 141 -1.11 -11.62 2.75
C ALA A 141 -0.09 -10.86 3.61
N THR A 142 -0.56 -10.13 4.63
CA THR A 142 0.28 -9.40 5.58
C THR A 142 0.04 -9.91 6.99
N LEU A 143 1.11 -10.36 7.63
CA LEU A 143 1.09 -11.00 8.95
C LEU A 143 1.93 -10.17 9.94
N PRO A 144 1.39 -9.81 11.12
CA PRO A 144 2.20 -9.21 12.18
C PRO A 144 3.15 -10.25 12.79
N LEU A 145 4.41 -9.86 13.02
CA LEU A 145 5.43 -10.74 13.61
C LEU A 145 5.56 -10.58 15.13
N SER A 146 5.23 -9.41 15.67
CA SER A 146 5.51 -9.06 17.08
C SER A 146 4.28 -8.88 17.95
N ASP A 147 3.09 -8.76 17.39
CA ASP A 147 1.85 -8.61 18.15
C ASP A 147 0.70 -9.28 17.40
N GLY A 148 -0.09 -10.09 18.06
CA GLY A 148 -1.15 -10.90 17.45
C GLY A 148 -2.34 -10.09 16.93
N GLN A 149 -2.10 -9.12 16.05
CA GLN A 149 -3.12 -8.21 15.52
C GLN A 149 -3.98 -8.80 14.40
N GLY A 150 -3.69 -10.05 13.99
CA GLY A 150 -4.40 -10.75 12.93
C GLY A 150 -3.82 -10.50 11.54
N VAL A 151 -4.33 -11.22 10.55
CA VAL A 151 -3.84 -11.24 9.17
C VAL A 151 -4.81 -10.51 8.28
N ASN A 152 -4.30 -9.64 7.42
CA ASN A 152 -5.06 -9.06 6.32
C ASN A 152 -4.62 -9.65 4.98
N TYR A 153 -5.55 -9.71 4.04
CA TYR A 153 -5.33 -10.21 2.69
C TYR A 153 -5.87 -9.22 1.69
N GLN A 154 -5.28 -9.21 0.52
CA GLN A 154 -5.70 -8.41 -0.62
C GLN A 154 -5.71 -9.27 -1.88
N ALA A 155 -6.69 -9.07 -2.74
CA ALA A 155 -6.70 -9.58 -4.10
C ALA A 155 -6.88 -8.39 -5.02
N SER A 156 -5.90 -8.09 -5.86
CA SER A 156 -5.85 -6.87 -6.65
C SER A 156 -5.69 -7.13 -8.15
N ALA A 157 -6.19 -6.17 -8.93
CA ALA A 157 -5.91 -6.05 -10.34
C ALA A 157 -5.32 -4.66 -10.61
N ILE A 158 -4.27 -4.61 -11.41
CA ILE A 158 -3.55 -3.39 -11.77
C ILE A 158 -3.60 -3.26 -13.29
N LEU A 159 -4.09 -2.13 -13.74
CA LEU A 159 -4.19 -1.76 -15.14
C LEU A 159 -3.27 -0.58 -15.43
N ILE A 160 -2.57 -0.63 -16.57
CA ILE A 160 -1.72 0.47 -17.06
C ILE A 160 -2.30 0.94 -18.39
N PRO A 161 -3.33 1.82 -18.35
CA PRO A 161 -3.97 2.29 -19.57
C PRO A 161 -3.07 3.18 -20.43
N MET A 162 -2.03 3.78 -19.82
CA MET A 162 -1.10 4.64 -20.53
C MET A 162 0.31 4.45 -20.02
N GLN A 163 1.23 4.22 -20.94
CA GLN A 163 2.66 4.21 -20.69
C GLN A 163 3.40 4.79 -21.91
N THR A 164 4.12 5.87 -21.68
CA THR A 164 4.97 6.56 -22.65
C THR A 164 6.41 6.57 -22.14
N THR A 165 7.29 7.31 -22.81
CA THR A 165 8.69 7.51 -22.35
C THR A 165 8.77 8.37 -21.07
N SER A 166 7.79 9.25 -20.85
CA SER A 166 7.78 10.20 -19.73
C SER A 166 6.60 9.99 -18.79
N ASP A 167 5.49 9.43 -19.25
CA ASP A 167 4.25 9.36 -18.47
C ASP A 167 3.79 7.92 -18.28
N THR A 168 3.37 7.60 -17.07
CA THR A 168 2.67 6.35 -16.77
C THR A 168 1.42 6.67 -15.97
N VAL A 169 0.29 6.12 -16.40
CA VAL A 169 -0.96 6.11 -15.64
C VAL A 169 -1.27 4.67 -15.27
N ALA A 170 -1.50 4.44 -13.98
CA ALA A 170 -1.90 3.14 -13.46
C ALA A 170 -3.20 3.27 -12.68
N PHE A 171 -4.11 2.34 -12.90
CA PHE A 171 -5.31 2.15 -12.10
C PHE A 171 -5.20 0.82 -11.40
N SER A 172 -5.40 0.80 -10.08
CA SER A 172 -5.40 -0.41 -9.28
C SER A 172 -6.73 -0.52 -8.53
N THR A 173 -7.23 -1.74 -8.39
CA THR A 173 -8.35 -2.04 -7.50
C THR A 173 -8.06 -3.31 -6.73
N ALA A 174 -8.40 -3.31 -5.43
CA ALA A 174 -8.18 -4.42 -4.52
C ALA A 174 -9.44 -4.73 -3.72
N ALA A 175 -9.75 -6.01 -3.59
CA ALA A 175 -10.68 -6.53 -2.60
C ALA A 175 -9.90 -6.78 -1.29
N LEU A 176 -10.43 -6.28 -0.17
CA LEU A 176 -9.80 -6.29 1.15
C LEU A 176 -10.46 -7.35 2.05
N PHE A 177 -9.64 -8.21 2.65
CA PHE A 177 -10.09 -9.24 3.56
C PHE A 177 -9.27 -9.19 4.85
N GLY A 178 -9.90 -9.54 5.96
CA GLY A 178 -9.23 -9.70 7.25
C GLY A 178 -9.67 -10.97 7.95
N ASP A 179 -8.76 -11.60 8.68
CA ASP A 179 -9.19 -12.62 9.62
C ASP A 179 -10.00 -11.97 10.77
N ARG A 180 -10.66 -12.81 11.57
CA ARG A 180 -11.48 -12.31 12.68
C ARG A 180 -10.67 -11.47 13.68
N ARG A 181 -9.39 -11.79 13.89
CA ARG A 181 -8.52 -11.07 14.81
C ARG A 181 -8.17 -9.68 14.27
N TYR A 182 -7.78 -9.60 13.00
CA TYR A 182 -7.52 -8.34 12.33
C TYR A 182 -8.75 -7.42 12.36
N MET A 183 -9.91 -7.96 12.01
CA MET A 183 -11.16 -7.21 11.98
C MET A 183 -11.53 -6.68 13.37
N ASN A 184 -11.39 -7.48 14.43
CA ASN A 184 -11.65 -6.99 15.78
C ASN A 184 -10.58 -6.05 16.32
N THR A 185 -9.32 -6.18 15.89
CA THR A 185 -8.26 -5.23 16.25
C THR A 185 -8.53 -3.84 15.65
N VAL A 186 -8.98 -3.79 14.38
CA VAL A 186 -9.15 -2.53 13.65
C VAL A 186 -10.53 -1.91 13.88
N TYR A 187 -11.59 -2.72 13.85
CA TYR A 187 -12.99 -2.28 13.84
C TYR A 187 -13.79 -2.74 15.08
N GLY A 188 -13.27 -3.66 15.88
CA GLY A 188 -13.97 -4.16 17.05
C GLY A 188 -14.04 -3.15 18.20
N VAL A 189 -15.06 -3.33 19.06
CA VAL A 189 -15.21 -2.65 20.35
C VAL A 189 -15.50 -3.71 21.41
N SER A 190 -14.52 -4.02 22.24
CA SER A 190 -14.70 -4.95 23.37
C SER A 190 -15.50 -4.30 24.50
N ASP A 191 -16.00 -5.11 25.45
CA ASP A 191 -16.75 -4.59 26.61
C ASP A 191 -15.93 -3.57 27.41
N ARG A 192 -14.64 -3.84 27.64
CA ARG A 192 -13.74 -2.89 28.32
C ARG A 192 -13.53 -1.59 27.55
N GLN A 193 -13.51 -1.66 26.22
CA GLN A 193 -13.42 -0.46 25.38
C GLN A 193 -14.75 0.30 25.40
N SER A 194 -15.87 -0.41 25.37
CA SER A 194 -17.22 0.16 25.51
C SER A 194 -17.36 0.95 26.79
N GLU A 195 -16.99 0.35 27.93
CA GLU A 195 -17.05 1.03 29.24
C GLU A 195 -16.22 2.33 29.32
N ARG A 196 -15.05 2.36 28.63
CA ARG A 196 -14.15 3.51 28.67
C ARG A 196 -14.47 4.58 27.64
N SER A 197 -14.96 4.18 26.46
CA SER A 197 -15.17 5.07 25.32
C SER A 197 -16.62 5.51 25.18
N GLY A 198 -17.58 4.75 25.73
CA GLY A 198 -19.02 4.96 25.53
C GLY A 198 -19.56 4.41 24.20
N TYR A 199 -18.74 3.82 23.36
CA TYR A 199 -19.21 3.14 22.13
C TYR A 199 -19.88 1.82 22.47
N ALA A 200 -20.91 1.43 21.70
CA ALA A 200 -21.53 0.12 21.84
C ALA A 200 -20.54 -1.02 21.55
N PRO A 201 -20.60 -2.14 22.26
CA PRO A 201 -19.79 -3.31 21.94
C PRO A 201 -20.02 -3.76 20.49
N TYR A 202 -18.96 -4.13 19.80
CA TYR A 202 -19.03 -4.61 18.43
C TYR A 202 -17.97 -5.69 18.17
N GLN A 203 -18.43 -6.83 17.68
CA GLN A 203 -17.55 -7.91 17.23
C GLN A 203 -17.56 -7.96 15.70
N ALA A 204 -16.47 -7.55 15.08
CA ALA A 204 -16.33 -7.60 13.65
C ALA A 204 -16.08 -9.04 13.17
N ALA A 205 -16.87 -9.49 12.19
CA ALA A 205 -16.65 -10.78 11.54
C ALA A 205 -15.44 -10.71 10.59
N GLY A 206 -14.69 -11.81 10.49
CA GLY A 206 -13.67 -11.97 9.46
C GLY A 206 -14.28 -12.10 8.06
N GLY A 207 -13.46 -11.92 7.03
CA GLY A 207 -13.85 -12.02 5.64
C GLY A 207 -13.64 -10.71 4.86
N PHE A 208 -14.39 -10.54 3.79
CA PHE A 208 -14.37 -9.32 2.97
C PHE A 208 -14.87 -8.13 3.79
N TYR A 209 -14.11 -7.02 3.78
CA TYR A 209 -14.49 -5.83 4.52
C TYR A 209 -14.47 -4.53 3.69
N GLY A 210 -14.10 -4.60 2.41
CA GLY A 210 -14.13 -3.42 1.56
C GLY A 210 -13.31 -3.56 0.29
N THR A 211 -13.28 -2.48 -0.47
CA THR A 211 -12.44 -2.34 -1.66
C THR A 211 -11.59 -1.08 -1.55
N ASP A 212 -10.44 -1.12 -2.16
CA ASP A 212 -9.56 0.03 -2.36
C ASP A 212 -9.26 0.19 -3.85
N SER A 213 -9.39 1.39 -4.37
CA SER A 213 -9.11 1.70 -5.75
C SER A 213 -8.26 2.96 -5.84
N SER A 214 -7.24 2.94 -6.67
CA SER A 214 -6.32 4.04 -6.82
C SER A 214 -6.05 4.37 -8.28
N LEU A 215 -5.84 5.64 -8.54
CA LEU A 215 -5.37 6.17 -9.81
C LEU A 215 -4.07 6.91 -9.53
N THR A 216 -2.98 6.45 -10.16
CA THR A 216 -1.67 7.10 -10.06
C THR A 216 -1.20 7.54 -11.42
N TRP A 217 -0.69 8.74 -11.47
CA TRP A 217 0.07 9.29 -12.58
C TRP A 217 1.49 9.57 -12.11
N SER A 218 2.46 9.19 -12.92
CA SER A 218 3.86 9.54 -12.74
C SER A 218 4.40 10.19 -14.00
N HIS A 219 5.23 11.21 -13.82
CA HIS A 219 5.87 11.93 -14.90
C HIS A 219 7.37 12.06 -14.68
N GLN A 220 8.14 11.65 -15.67
CA GLN A 220 9.60 11.76 -15.70
C GLN A 220 9.98 13.05 -16.41
N PHE A 221 10.48 14.04 -15.69
CA PHE A 221 10.94 15.32 -16.25
C PHE A 221 12.32 15.19 -16.92
N THR A 222 13.21 14.45 -16.26
CA THR A 222 14.58 14.18 -16.71
C THR A 222 14.94 12.74 -16.29
N PRO A 223 16.05 12.17 -16.74
CA PRO A 223 16.49 10.84 -16.26
C PRO A 223 16.56 10.71 -14.74
N SER A 224 16.78 11.83 -14.02
CA SER A 224 16.92 11.86 -12.56
C SER A 224 15.70 12.37 -11.82
N TRP A 225 14.81 13.17 -12.43
CA TRP A 225 13.69 13.79 -11.72
C TRP A 225 12.34 13.25 -12.18
N ALA A 226 11.53 12.83 -11.22
CA ALA A 226 10.16 12.40 -11.46
C ALA A 226 9.20 13.02 -10.45
N ALA A 227 7.94 13.18 -10.85
CA ALA A 227 6.83 13.48 -9.96
C ALA A 227 5.81 12.37 -10.00
N LEU A 228 5.05 12.27 -8.92
CA LEU A 228 3.91 11.36 -8.82
C LEU A 228 2.70 12.10 -8.25
N ALA A 229 1.52 11.72 -8.71
CA ALA A 229 0.24 12.08 -8.13
C ALA A 229 -0.63 10.83 -8.01
N SER A 230 -1.24 10.61 -6.85
CA SER A 230 -2.17 9.51 -6.62
C SER A 230 -3.42 10.00 -5.94
N VAL A 231 -4.54 9.41 -6.31
CA VAL A 231 -5.82 9.53 -5.60
C VAL A 231 -6.32 8.12 -5.33
N ASP A 232 -6.66 7.86 -4.06
CA ASP A 232 -7.14 6.57 -3.62
C ASP A 232 -8.58 6.72 -3.10
N TYR A 233 -9.39 5.70 -3.31
CA TYR A 233 -10.76 5.60 -2.83
C TYR A 233 -10.98 4.26 -2.17
N THR A 234 -11.27 4.28 -0.87
CA THR A 234 -11.60 3.09 -0.08
C THR A 234 -13.09 3.09 0.24
N TRP A 235 -13.75 1.98 -0.04
CA TRP A 235 -15.12 1.69 0.39
C TRP A 235 -15.10 0.54 1.39
N LEU A 236 -15.76 0.73 2.55
CA LEU A 236 -15.89 -0.27 3.60
C LEU A 236 -17.26 -0.95 3.53
N ASP A 237 -17.27 -2.29 3.54
CA ASP A 237 -18.47 -3.11 3.60
C ASP A 237 -19.01 -3.20 5.05
N LYS A 238 -20.19 -3.75 5.20
CA LYS A 238 -20.94 -3.91 6.46
C LYS A 238 -20.12 -4.53 7.61
N HIS A 239 -19.17 -5.42 7.31
CA HIS A 239 -18.29 -6.01 8.33
C HIS A 239 -17.40 -4.99 9.04
N ALA A 240 -17.05 -3.92 8.37
CA ALA A 240 -16.32 -2.78 8.93
C ALA A 240 -17.27 -1.59 9.20
N GLN A 241 -18.15 -1.26 8.24
CA GLN A 241 -19.02 -0.09 8.26
C GLN A 241 -19.96 -0.06 9.48
N ASN A 242 -20.45 -1.21 9.95
CA ASN A 242 -21.37 -1.31 11.09
C ASN A 242 -20.67 -1.08 12.45
N SER A 243 -19.36 -0.94 12.48
CA SER A 243 -18.64 -0.62 13.70
C SER A 243 -18.97 0.80 14.19
N PRO A 244 -19.23 1.00 15.49
CA PRO A 244 -19.56 2.33 16.04
C PRO A 244 -18.38 3.32 15.98
N ILE A 245 -17.17 2.85 15.68
CA ILE A 245 -16.00 3.72 15.47
C ILE A 245 -15.75 4.04 13.98
N VAL A 246 -16.60 3.58 13.07
CA VAL A 246 -16.57 3.92 11.65
C VAL A 246 -17.59 5.03 11.38
N PHE A 247 -17.11 6.26 11.20
CA PHE A 247 -17.93 7.44 10.96
C PHE A 247 -18.14 7.71 9.47
N ARG A 248 -17.30 7.13 8.62
CA ARG A 248 -17.40 7.25 7.17
C ARG A 248 -16.90 5.98 6.50
N HIS A 249 -17.77 5.36 5.71
CA HIS A 249 -17.45 4.13 4.97
C HIS A 249 -16.81 4.38 3.58
N ASN A 250 -16.92 5.62 3.08
CA ASN A 250 -16.28 6.06 1.85
C ASN A 250 -15.16 7.03 2.21
N GLN A 251 -13.93 6.69 1.85
CA GLN A 251 -12.76 7.49 2.19
C GLN A 251 -11.93 7.74 0.95
N THR A 252 -11.29 8.89 0.90
CA THR A 252 -10.35 9.24 -0.16
C THR A 252 -9.00 9.60 0.44
N SER A 253 -7.93 9.29 -0.26
CA SER A 253 -6.59 9.79 0.02
C SER A 253 -6.04 10.48 -1.21
N ALA A 254 -5.06 11.36 -1.03
CA ALA A 254 -4.35 11.99 -2.12
C ALA A 254 -2.88 12.13 -1.74
N THR A 255 -2.00 11.86 -2.70
CA THR A 255 -0.55 11.95 -2.54
C THR A 255 0.03 12.73 -3.72
N LEU A 256 0.94 13.67 -3.42
CA LEU A 256 1.78 14.34 -4.41
C LEU A 256 3.22 14.22 -3.97
N GLY A 257 4.09 13.76 -4.85
CA GLY A 257 5.49 13.53 -4.52
C GLY A 257 6.44 13.90 -5.64
N VAL A 258 7.69 14.12 -5.27
CA VAL A 258 8.81 14.33 -6.18
C VAL A 258 9.95 13.43 -5.75
N LEU A 259 10.61 12.80 -6.72
CA LEU A 259 11.75 11.89 -6.51
C LEU A 259 12.94 12.33 -7.35
N TYR A 260 14.10 12.09 -6.80
CA TYR A 260 15.38 12.19 -7.49
C TYR A 260 16.06 10.82 -7.49
N THR A 261 16.45 10.35 -8.66
CA THR A 261 17.18 9.09 -8.88
C THR A 261 18.63 9.38 -9.24
N PHE A 262 19.56 8.71 -8.55
CA PHE A 262 21.01 8.85 -8.70
C PHE A 262 21.54 7.96 -9.81
#